data_304c1e92a2ec5cc84747c6b0e7cde0a9
#
_entry.id   304c1e92a2ec5cc84747c6b0e7cde0a9
#
_cell.length_a   1.000
_cell.length_b   1.000
_cell.length_c   1.000
_cell.angle_alpha   90.00
_cell.angle_beta   90.00
_cell.angle_gamma   90.00
#
_symmetry.space_group_name_H-M   'P 1'
#
loop_
_entity.id
_entity.type
_entity.pdbx_description
1 polymer ?
#
loop_
_entity_poly.entity_id
_entity_poly.type
_entity_poly.pdbx_seq_one_letter_code
_entity_poly.pdbx_strand_id
1 'polypeptide(L)'
;MKLLVVDDSSTMRRIIKNTLARLGYKDVLEGADGVEGWAQMDANPDIDMLITDWNMPEMNGLELVKKVRADERFKDTPIIMVTTEGGKAEVITALKAGVNNYIVKPFTPQVLKEKLGAVMGVSE
;
A
#
# COMPACT_ATOMS: atom_id res chain seq x y z
N MET A 1 -8.60 -3.73 12.43
CA MET A 1 -8.10 -2.90 11.32
C MET A 1 -7.96 -3.76 10.07
N LYS A 2 -8.54 -3.30 8.99
CA LYS A 2 -8.55 -4.02 7.72
C LYS A 2 -7.56 -3.36 6.75
N LEU A 3 -6.65 -4.15 6.19
CA LEU A 3 -5.62 -3.66 5.28
C LEU A 3 -5.73 -4.33 3.92
N LEU A 4 -5.26 -3.64 2.89
CA LEU A 4 -5.20 -4.20 1.54
C LEU A 4 -3.77 -4.11 1.04
N VAL A 5 -3.23 -5.25 0.57
CA VAL A 5 -1.89 -5.33 -0.03
C VAL A 5 -2.05 -5.64 -1.51
N VAL A 6 -1.52 -4.77 -2.36
CA VAL A 6 -1.59 -4.90 -3.81
C VAL A 6 -0.18 -4.99 -4.38
N ASP A 7 0.14 -6.12 -4.99
CA ASP A 7 1.47 -6.38 -5.58
C ASP A 7 1.29 -7.56 -6.53
N ASP A 8 1.91 -7.53 -7.70
CA ASP A 8 1.80 -8.63 -8.66
C ASP A 8 2.64 -9.84 -8.27
N SER A 9 3.54 -9.69 -7.31
CA SER A 9 4.33 -10.80 -6.75
C SER A 9 3.60 -11.44 -5.57
N SER A 10 3.17 -12.68 -5.72
CA SER A 10 2.53 -13.42 -4.62
C SER A 10 3.49 -13.62 -3.45
N THR A 11 4.78 -13.78 -3.75
CA THR A 11 5.83 -13.89 -2.72
C THR A 11 5.93 -12.61 -1.91
N MET A 12 5.91 -11.45 -2.58
CA MET A 12 5.98 -10.17 -1.88
C MET A 12 4.72 -9.93 -1.04
N ARG A 13 3.54 -10.26 -1.57
CA ARG A 13 2.31 -10.15 -0.78
C ARG A 13 2.39 -10.98 0.50
N ARG A 14 2.93 -12.20 0.39
CA ARG A 14 3.10 -13.07 1.55
C ARG A 14 4.07 -12.49 2.58
N ILE A 15 5.19 -11.93 2.12
CA ILE A 15 6.17 -11.30 3.00
C ILE A 15 5.54 -10.12 3.77
N ILE A 16 4.83 -9.27 3.07
CA ILE A 16 4.16 -8.11 3.68
C ILE A 16 3.09 -8.58 4.66
N LYS A 17 2.26 -9.54 4.28
CA LYS A 17 1.21 -10.09 5.15
C LYS A 17 1.80 -10.70 6.41
N ASN A 18 2.89 -11.45 6.29
CA ASN A 18 3.55 -12.06 7.44
C ASN A 18 4.11 -11.01 8.40
N THR A 19 4.68 -9.93 7.85
CA THR A 19 5.17 -8.83 8.67
C THR A 19 4.02 -8.13 9.39
N LEU A 20 2.91 -7.88 8.67
CA LEU A 20 1.72 -7.28 9.26
C LEU A 20 1.14 -8.16 10.39
N ALA A 21 1.11 -9.47 10.18
CA ALA A 21 0.61 -10.41 11.19
C ALA A 21 1.43 -10.36 12.46
N ARG A 22 2.76 -10.23 12.33
CA ARG A 22 3.65 -10.09 13.49
C ARG A 22 3.38 -8.80 14.27
N LEU A 23 2.87 -7.78 13.59
CA LEU A 23 2.52 -6.50 14.22
C LEU A 23 1.09 -6.51 14.77
N GLY A 24 0.38 -7.63 14.63
CA GLY A 24 -0.99 -7.77 15.13
C GLY A 24 -2.07 -7.50 14.09
N TYR A 25 -1.72 -7.22 12.82
CA TYR A 25 -2.68 -6.94 11.76
C TYR A 25 -2.93 -8.20 10.93
N LYS A 26 -4.03 -8.88 11.20
CA LYS A 26 -4.35 -10.18 10.59
C LYS A 26 -5.45 -10.12 9.55
N ASP A 27 -6.22 -9.03 9.50
CA ASP A 27 -7.30 -8.85 8.52
C ASP A 27 -6.72 -8.13 7.30
N VAL A 28 -6.13 -8.91 6.39
CA VAL A 28 -5.41 -8.39 5.23
C VAL A 28 -5.98 -8.99 3.96
N LEU A 29 -6.50 -8.11 3.10
CA LEU A 29 -6.97 -8.47 1.76
C LEU A 29 -5.82 -8.32 0.76
N GLU A 30 -5.93 -8.95 -0.40
CA GLU A 30 -4.90 -8.92 -1.43
C GLU A 30 -5.46 -8.58 -2.79
N GLY A 31 -4.63 -7.95 -3.62
CA GLY A 31 -4.88 -7.76 -5.03
C GLY A 31 -3.58 -8.00 -5.80
N ALA A 32 -3.66 -8.63 -6.97
CA ALA A 32 -2.50 -8.95 -7.79
C ALA A 32 -2.14 -7.82 -8.78
N ASP A 33 -2.99 -6.84 -8.93
CA ASP A 33 -2.76 -5.67 -9.77
C ASP A 33 -3.68 -4.53 -9.33
N GLY A 34 -3.59 -3.40 -10.01
CA GLY A 34 -4.41 -2.24 -9.66
C GLY A 34 -5.90 -2.44 -9.88
N VAL A 35 -6.28 -3.25 -10.86
CA VAL A 35 -7.69 -3.55 -11.11
C VAL A 35 -8.28 -4.34 -9.95
N GLU A 36 -7.58 -5.40 -9.52
CA GLU A 36 -8.00 -6.18 -8.35
C GLU A 36 -7.96 -5.33 -7.08
N GLY A 37 -6.93 -4.50 -6.95
CA GLY A 37 -6.81 -3.58 -5.81
C GLY A 37 -8.01 -2.65 -5.71
N TRP A 38 -8.41 -2.05 -6.82
CA TRP A 38 -9.57 -1.18 -6.86
C TRP A 38 -10.86 -1.94 -6.54
N ALA A 39 -11.01 -3.15 -7.10
CA ALA A 39 -12.18 -3.98 -6.82
C ALA A 39 -12.31 -4.27 -5.32
N GLN A 40 -11.18 -4.53 -4.64
CA GLN A 40 -11.17 -4.75 -3.20
C GLN A 40 -11.54 -3.48 -2.42
N MET A 41 -11.00 -2.32 -2.82
CA MET A 41 -11.33 -1.04 -2.18
C MET A 41 -12.82 -0.75 -2.32
N ASP A 42 -13.35 -0.90 -3.52
CA ASP A 42 -14.75 -0.61 -3.81
C ASP A 42 -15.71 -1.54 -3.05
N ALA A 43 -15.35 -2.81 -2.95
CA ALA A 43 -16.16 -3.80 -2.23
C ALA A 43 -16.04 -3.70 -0.71
N ASN A 44 -14.96 -3.10 -0.21
CA ASN A 44 -14.66 -3.01 1.22
C ASN A 44 -14.32 -1.56 1.59
N PRO A 45 -15.31 -0.65 1.62
CA PRO A 45 -15.04 0.77 1.92
C PRO A 45 -14.53 1.00 3.34
N ASP A 46 -14.55 -0.02 4.19
CA ASP A 46 -14.02 0.01 5.55
C ASP A 46 -12.51 -0.31 5.64
N ILE A 47 -11.83 -0.46 4.49
CA ILE A 47 -10.37 -0.65 4.48
C ILE A 47 -9.69 0.56 5.12
N ASP A 48 -8.81 0.26 6.09
CA ASP A 48 -8.12 1.27 6.90
C ASP A 48 -6.79 1.72 6.31
N MET A 49 -6.18 0.93 5.44
CA MET A 49 -4.89 1.27 4.82
C MET A 49 -4.68 0.48 3.53
N LEU A 50 -4.12 1.14 2.54
CA LEU A 50 -3.69 0.53 1.28
C LEU A 50 -2.16 0.49 1.23
N ILE A 51 -1.61 -0.70 0.93
CA ILE A 51 -0.19 -0.89 0.66
C ILE A 51 -0.09 -1.38 -0.78
N THR A 52 0.56 -0.64 -1.66
CA THR A 52 0.61 -1.00 -3.08
C THR A 52 2.00 -0.85 -3.67
N ASP A 53 2.34 -1.74 -4.62
CA ASP A 53 3.49 -1.55 -5.49
C ASP A 53 3.13 -0.53 -6.57
N TRP A 54 4.12 -0.05 -7.32
CA TRP A 54 3.95 0.84 -8.46
C TRP A 54 3.80 0.05 -9.76
N ASN A 55 4.78 -0.80 -10.06
CA ASN A 55 4.85 -1.51 -11.33
C ASN A 55 4.02 -2.79 -11.30
N MET A 56 2.84 -2.74 -11.88
CA MET A 56 1.92 -3.87 -11.96
C MET A 56 1.22 -3.85 -13.32
N PRO A 57 0.80 -5.02 -13.83
CA PRO A 57 0.05 -5.06 -15.08
C PRO A 57 -1.36 -4.48 -14.91
N GLU A 58 -2.03 -4.24 -15.99
CA GLU A 58 -3.41 -3.74 -16.10
C GLU A 58 -3.54 -2.30 -15.59
N MET A 59 -3.50 -2.09 -14.29
CA MET A 59 -3.49 -0.76 -13.67
C MET A 59 -2.30 -0.71 -12.72
N ASN A 60 -1.41 0.25 -12.90
CA ASN A 60 -0.25 0.38 -12.02
C ASN A 60 -0.63 1.06 -10.69
N GLY A 61 0.32 1.06 -9.74
CA GLY A 61 0.07 1.59 -8.40
C GLY A 61 -0.21 3.07 -8.38
N LEU A 62 0.43 3.86 -9.24
CA LEU A 62 0.18 5.29 -9.30
C LEU A 62 -1.25 5.58 -9.78
N GLU A 63 -1.70 4.84 -10.79
CA GLU A 63 -3.07 4.95 -11.29
C GLU A 63 -4.07 4.56 -10.22
N LEU A 64 -3.77 3.49 -9.47
CA LEU A 64 -4.61 3.05 -8.35
C LEU A 64 -4.71 4.14 -7.28
N VAL A 65 -3.59 4.72 -6.89
CA VAL A 65 -3.55 5.81 -5.89
C VAL A 65 -4.42 6.98 -6.34
N LYS A 66 -4.28 7.39 -7.60
CA LYS A 66 -5.08 8.51 -8.13
C LYS A 66 -6.56 8.20 -8.10
N LYS A 67 -6.93 6.97 -8.45
CA LYS A 67 -8.33 6.54 -8.42
C LYS A 67 -8.89 6.52 -7.00
N VAL A 68 -8.13 6.03 -6.05
CA VAL A 68 -8.50 6.00 -4.64
C VAL A 68 -8.70 7.42 -4.11
N ARG A 69 -7.76 8.32 -4.40
CA ARG A 69 -7.83 9.71 -3.92
C ARG A 69 -8.95 10.52 -4.56
N ALA A 70 -9.37 10.15 -5.76
CA ALA A 70 -10.50 10.81 -6.43
C ALA A 70 -11.85 10.38 -5.86
N ASP A 71 -11.90 9.31 -5.07
CA ASP A 71 -13.12 8.81 -4.45
C ASP A 71 -13.25 9.38 -3.04
N GLU A 72 -14.36 10.04 -2.78
CA GLU A 72 -14.63 10.72 -1.50
C GLU A 72 -14.53 9.77 -0.30
N ARG A 73 -14.90 8.50 -0.50
CA ARG A 73 -14.83 7.49 0.57
C ARG A 73 -13.42 7.26 1.10
N PHE A 74 -12.40 7.50 0.24
CA PHE A 74 -11.01 7.14 0.53
C PHE A 74 -10.05 8.32 0.54
N LYS A 75 -10.57 9.53 0.58
CA LYS A 75 -9.71 10.72 0.52
C LYS A 75 -8.67 10.79 1.64
N ASP A 76 -8.98 10.21 2.79
CA ASP A 76 -8.11 10.23 3.96
C ASP A 76 -7.51 8.84 4.30
N THR A 77 -7.79 7.82 3.51
CA THR A 77 -7.27 6.48 3.75
C THR A 77 -5.74 6.49 3.59
N PRO A 78 -4.97 6.08 4.59
CA PRO A 78 -3.51 6.03 4.47
C PRO A 78 -3.08 5.09 3.34
N ILE A 79 -2.09 5.54 2.56
CA ILE A 79 -1.51 4.75 1.48
C ILE A 79 0.00 4.72 1.63
N ILE A 80 0.57 3.51 1.60
CA ILE A 80 2.02 3.29 1.56
C ILE A 80 2.36 2.63 0.22
N MET A 81 3.33 3.16 -0.49
CA MET A 81 3.83 2.53 -1.71
C MET A 81 5.11 1.77 -1.40
N VAL A 82 5.16 0.50 -1.81
CA VAL A 82 6.31 -0.38 -1.59
C VAL A 82 6.76 -0.87 -2.96
N THR A 83 7.90 -0.38 -3.44
CA THR A 83 8.31 -0.60 -4.82
C THR A 83 9.82 -0.55 -4.99
N THR A 84 10.32 -1.08 -6.12
CA THR A 84 11.73 -0.95 -6.51
C THR A 84 12.06 0.43 -7.09
N GLU A 85 11.05 1.26 -7.39
CA GLU A 85 11.24 2.60 -7.95
C GLU A 85 11.71 3.57 -6.86
N GLY A 86 13.04 3.70 -6.69
CA GLY A 86 13.64 4.50 -5.62
C GLY A 86 14.15 5.87 -6.03
N GLY A 87 13.90 6.29 -7.26
CA GLY A 87 14.36 7.60 -7.75
C GLY A 87 13.65 8.76 -7.06
N LYS A 88 14.35 9.88 -6.91
CA LYS A 88 13.78 11.05 -6.27
C LYS A 88 12.53 11.55 -7.00
N ALA A 89 12.56 11.56 -8.33
CA ALA A 89 11.43 12.01 -9.13
C ALA A 89 10.20 11.12 -8.92
N GLU A 90 10.40 9.80 -8.85
CA GLU A 90 9.33 8.84 -8.62
C GLU A 90 8.71 9.02 -7.24
N VAL A 91 9.54 9.17 -6.21
CA VAL A 91 9.06 9.40 -4.85
C VAL A 91 8.21 10.67 -4.78
N ILE A 92 8.69 11.76 -5.38
CA ILE A 92 7.96 13.03 -5.41
C ILE A 92 6.62 12.87 -6.14
N THR A 93 6.62 12.18 -7.28
CA THR A 93 5.40 11.94 -8.06
C THR A 93 4.36 11.19 -7.23
N ALA A 94 4.79 10.14 -6.52
CA ALA A 94 3.91 9.35 -5.66
C ALA A 94 3.33 10.18 -4.52
N LEU A 95 4.17 10.96 -3.84
CA LEU A 95 3.74 11.82 -2.74
C LEU A 95 2.72 12.86 -3.21
N LYS A 96 2.96 13.45 -4.38
CA LYS A 96 2.02 14.42 -4.97
C LYS A 96 0.69 13.77 -5.36
N ALA A 97 0.69 12.49 -5.71
CA ALA A 97 -0.53 11.77 -6.03
C ALA A 97 -1.34 11.41 -4.80
N GLY A 98 -0.74 11.50 -3.60
CA GLY A 98 -1.47 11.26 -2.35
C GLY A 98 -0.96 10.08 -1.54
N VAL A 99 0.22 9.52 -1.86
CA VAL A 99 0.86 8.48 -1.05
C VAL A 99 1.36 9.12 0.25
N ASN A 100 1.11 8.48 1.37
CA ASN A 100 1.50 8.99 2.68
C ASN A 100 2.92 8.61 3.08
N ASN A 101 3.40 7.46 2.62
CA ASN A 101 4.78 7.03 2.87
C ASN A 101 5.26 6.12 1.75
N TYR A 102 6.56 5.96 1.66
CA TYR A 102 7.20 5.28 0.52
C TYR A 102 8.30 4.35 1.04
N ILE A 103 8.31 3.12 0.56
CA ILE A 103 9.32 2.12 0.94
C ILE A 103 9.95 1.58 -0.34
N VAL A 104 11.28 1.59 -0.40
CA VAL A 104 12.02 1.06 -1.55
C VAL A 104 12.44 -0.38 -1.27
N LYS A 105 12.13 -1.27 -2.20
CA LYS A 105 12.57 -2.68 -2.14
C LYS A 105 14.03 -2.79 -2.57
N PRO A 106 14.81 -3.66 -1.96
CA PRO A 106 14.44 -4.54 -0.85
C PRO A 106 14.39 -3.78 0.48
N PHE A 107 13.51 -4.20 1.36
CA PHE A 107 13.39 -3.61 2.69
C PHE A 107 13.55 -4.69 3.75
N THR A 108 13.80 -4.27 5.00
CA THR A 108 13.82 -5.18 6.14
C THR A 108 12.45 -5.12 6.84
N PRO A 109 12.07 -6.16 7.59
CA PRO A 109 10.86 -6.09 8.41
C PRO A 109 10.83 -4.89 9.35
N GLN A 110 11.98 -4.48 9.85
CA GLN A 110 12.11 -3.33 10.74
C GLN A 110 11.71 -2.03 10.03
N VAL A 111 12.17 -1.84 8.79
CA VAL A 111 11.83 -0.66 8.01
C VAL A 111 10.32 -0.61 7.73
N LEU A 112 9.73 -1.74 7.34
CA LEU A 112 8.29 -1.80 7.11
C LEU A 112 7.52 -1.43 8.38
N LYS A 113 7.91 -1.99 9.51
CA LYS A 113 7.31 -1.71 10.80
C LYS A 113 7.37 -0.22 11.14
N GLU A 114 8.52 0.40 10.99
CA GLU A 114 8.72 1.82 11.27
C GLU A 114 7.86 2.72 10.38
N LYS A 115 7.80 2.41 9.09
CA LYS A 115 7.03 3.19 8.13
C LYS A 115 5.52 3.04 8.35
N LEU A 116 5.08 1.84 8.69
CA LEU A 116 3.68 1.59 9.06
C LEU A 116 3.32 2.40 10.31
N GLY A 117 4.15 2.34 11.33
CA GLY A 117 3.93 3.08 12.57
C GLY A 117 3.81 4.58 12.34
N ALA A 118 4.67 5.13 11.48
CA ALA A 118 4.66 6.55 11.17
C ALA A 118 3.34 6.98 10.51
N VAL A 119 2.81 6.16 9.61
CA VAL A 119 1.57 6.47 8.88
C VAL A 119 0.34 6.28 9.77
N MET A 120 0.36 5.23 10.60
CA MET A 120 -0.79 4.87 11.44
C MET A 120 -0.81 5.62 12.78
N GLY A 121 0.25 6.37 13.08
CA GLY A 121 0.36 7.07 14.34
C GLY A 121 0.60 6.16 15.53
N VAL A 122 1.09 4.94 15.28
CA VAL A 122 1.37 3.96 16.34
C VAL A 122 2.80 4.13 16.82
N SER A 123 2.97 4.28 18.12
CA SER A 123 4.29 4.36 18.77
C SER A 123 4.76 2.97 19.17
N GLU A 124 6.00 2.75 19.05
CA GLU A 124 6.63 1.50 19.45
C GLU A 124 6.88 1.39 20.93
#